data_4324c111529ca03c16b20bcf18350021
#
_entry.id   4324c111529ca03c16b20bcf18350021
#
_cell.length_a   1.000
_cell.length_b   1.000
_cell.length_c   1.000
_cell.angle_alpha   90.00
_cell.angle_beta   90.00
_cell.angle_gamma   90.00
#
_symmetry.space_group_name_H-M   'P 1'
#
loop_
_entity.id
_entity.type
_entity.pdbx_description
1 polymer ?
#
loop_
_entity_poly.entity_id
_entity_poly.type
_entity_poly.pdbx_seq_one_letter_code
_entity_poly.pdbx_strand_id
1 'polypeptide(L)'
;DGQIDLIFHFAQNPYVAEENNFVLSNTVLTLNMAAVTAQNSFNENHANTVALLKDDLLLKWYVSYCYPDWNIVEYNSLKDAEAAMRSGENDCLLAESGEVAKYREDKRLLSVFLTQDGNVSFAVARGDVTLMSILNKTLRTIPASMLTGALPMYEASLEKVTVTDFVKDNFLVASVMLITFFGMILAVILVSLRRSRIAEANAKEAARQARKLNQKLQES
;
A
#
# COMPACT_ATOMS: atom_id res chain seq x y z
N ASP A 1 -2.49 30.80 -8.46
CA ASP A 1 -1.54 30.95 -9.60
C ASP A 1 -2.13 30.60 -10.97
N GLY A 2 -3.43 30.21 -11.06
CA GLY A 2 -4.12 29.95 -12.32
C GLY A 2 -3.65 28.71 -13.10
N GLN A 3 -2.93 27.80 -12.46
CA GLN A 3 -2.42 26.57 -13.08
C GLN A 3 -3.30 25.34 -12.81
N ILE A 4 -4.25 25.44 -11.88
CA ILE A 4 -5.15 24.33 -11.50
C ILE A 4 -6.57 24.85 -11.56
N ASP A 5 -7.40 24.24 -12.41
CA ASP A 5 -8.80 24.60 -12.58
C ASP A 5 -9.72 23.79 -11.69
N LEU A 6 -9.28 22.59 -11.25
CA LEU A 6 -10.07 21.61 -10.52
C LEU A 6 -9.21 20.89 -9.49
N ILE A 7 -9.70 20.78 -8.28
CA ILE A 7 -9.14 19.97 -7.21
C ILE A 7 -10.17 18.89 -6.85
N PHE A 8 -9.74 17.64 -6.79
CA PHE A 8 -10.54 16.53 -6.28
C PHE A 8 -10.02 16.06 -4.94
N HIS A 9 -10.90 15.40 -4.19
CA HIS A 9 -10.70 14.98 -2.82
C HIS A 9 -10.66 16.15 -1.84
N PHE A 10 -11.56 17.09 -2.05
CA PHE A 10 -11.70 18.26 -1.19
C PHE A 10 -12.85 18.03 -0.19
N ALA A 11 -12.60 18.33 1.10
CA ALA A 11 -13.64 18.21 2.11
C ALA A 11 -14.84 19.13 1.78
N GLN A 12 -16.05 18.61 1.95
CA GLN A 12 -17.29 19.36 1.72
C GLN A 12 -17.51 20.41 2.82
N ASN A 13 -16.58 21.33 2.94
CA ASN A 13 -16.64 22.43 3.91
C ASN A 13 -16.68 23.78 3.17
N PRO A 14 -17.86 24.44 3.10
CA PRO A 14 -18.02 25.70 2.40
C PRO A 14 -17.13 26.83 2.95
N TYR A 15 -16.87 26.85 4.25
CA TYR A 15 -16.05 27.90 4.89
C TYR A 15 -14.60 27.81 4.43
N VAL A 16 -14.04 26.60 4.45
CA VAL A 16 -12.66 26.38 3.98
C VAL A 16 -12.54 26.63 2.48
N ALA A 17 -13.56 26.26 1.70
CA ALA A 17 -13.58 26.56 0.27
C ALA A 17 -13.61 28.07 0.02
N GLU A 18 -14.41 28.80 0.76
CA GLU A 18 -14.51 30.27 0.64
C GLU A 18 -13.21 30.99 1.01
N GLU A 19 -12.57 30.60 2.12
CA GLU A 19 -11.26 31.12 2.52
C GLU A 19 -10.17 30.92 1.44
N ASN A 20 -10.24 29.81 0.71
CA ASN A 20 -9.30 29.47 -0.35
C ASN A 20 -9.77 29.93 -1.75
N ASN A 21 -10.82 30.71 -1.83
CA ASN A 21 -11.40 31.21 -3.07
C ASN A 21 -11.89 30.13 -4.04
N PHE A 22 -12.42 29.03 -3.49
CA PHE A 22 -13.04 27.93 -4.23
C PHE A 22 -14.56 27.93 -4.10
N VAL A 23 -15.20 27.21 -5.03
CA VAL A 23 -16.60 26.81 -4.97
C VAL A 23 -16.66 25.29 -5.05
N LEU A 24 -17.53 24.67 -4.23
CA LEU A 24 -17.64 23.21 -4.15
C LEU A 24 -18.76 22.69 -5.04
N SER A 25 -18.51 21.53 -5.66
CA SER A 25 -19.54 20.77 -6.35
C SER A 25 -20.53 20.13 -5.36
N ASN A 26 -21.55 19.46 -5.86
CA ASN A 26 -22.30 18.49 -5.08
C ASN A 26 -21.34 17.42 -4.54
N THR A 27 -21.71 16.78 -3.42
CA THR A 27 -20.97 15.64 -2.85
C THR A 27 -20.73 14.58 -3.92
N VAL A 28 -19.48 14.15 -4.05
CA VAL A 28 -19.06 13.09 -4.96
C VAL A 28 -19.06 11.75 -4.23
N LEU A 29 -18.45 11.73 -3.05
CA LEU A 29 -18.30 10.54 -2.22
C LEU A 29 -18.59 10.88 -0.77
N THR A 30 -19.12 9.91 -0.04
CA THR A 30 -19.20 9.93 1.41
C THR A 30 -18.27 8.84 1.93
N LEU A 31 -17.26 9.25 2.69
CA LEU A 31 -16.24 8.38 3.24
C LEU A 31 -16.55 8.10 4.71
N ASN A 32 -16.59 6.83 5.08
CA ASN A 32 -16.65 6.45 6.49
C ASN A 32 -15.24 6.49 7.05
N MET A 33 -15.05 7.23 8.13
CA MET A 33 -13.78 7.36 8.82
C MET A 33 -13.71 6.40 10.00
N ALA A 34 -12.54 5.91 10.31
CA ALA A 34 -12.29 5.07 11.48
C ALA A 34 -11.09 5.58 12.27
N ALA A 35 -11.21 5.52 13.58
CA ALA A 35 -10.11 5.68 14.50
C ALA A 35 -9.45 4.32 14.72
N VAL A 36 -8.16 4.21 14.41
CA VAL A 36 -7.32 3.05 14.72
C VAL A 36 -6.52 3.35 15.97
N THR A 37 -6.61 2.50 16.97
CA THR A 37 -5.97 2.73 18.27
C THR A 37 -5.32 1.46 18.81
N ALA A 38 -4.26 1.61 19.60
CA ALA A 38 -3.66 0.52 20.38
C ALA A 38 -4.30 0.36 21.77
N GLN A 39 -5.25 1.21 22.13
CA GLN A 39 -5.99 1.13 23.39
C GLN A 39 -7.07 0.05 23.30
N ASN A 40 -7.45 -0.51 24.43
CA ASN A 40 -8.50 -1.53 24.53
C ASN A 40 -9.93 -0.98 24.28
N SER A 41 -10.12 0.33 24.36
CA SER A 41 -11.37 1.03 24.10
C SER A 41 -11.08 2.42 23.55
N PHE A 42 -11.99 2.91 22.72
CA PHE A 42 -11.91 4.24 22.16
C PHE A 42 -13.28 4.93 22.27
N ASN A 43 -13.29 6.20 22.62
CA ASN A 43 -14.51 7.02 22.69
C ASN A 43 -14.29 8.32 21.92
N GLU A 44 -15.01 8.47 20.81
CA GLU A 44 -14.93 9.63 19.93
C GLU A 44 -15.37 10.96 20.57
N ASN A 45 -16.18 10.88 21.65
CA ASN A 45 -16.68 12.07 22.35
C ASN A 45 -15.67 12.64 23.39
N HIS A 46 -14.51 12.02 23.55
CA HIS A 46 -13.43 12.58 24.36
C HIS A 46 -12.52 13.47 23.53
N ALA A 47 -11.79 14.37 24.20
CA ALA A 47 -10.74 15.17 23.58
C ALA A 47 -9.52 14.26 23.29
N ASN A 48 -9.57 13.55 22.15
CA ASN A 48 -8.50 12.62 21.76
C ASN A 48 -7.34 13.37 21.08
N THR A 49 -6.15 12.80 21.18
CA THR A 49 -4.99 13.22 20.38
C THR A 49 -4.88 12.31 19.17
N VAL A 50 -5.00 12.88 17.97
CA VAL A 50 -5.03 12.15 16.70
C VAL A 50 -3.74 12.37 15.91
N ALA A 51 -3.13 11.27 15.45
CA ALA A 51 -1.99 11.31 14.54
C ALA A 51 -2.49 11.43 13.10
N LEU A 52 -2.00 12.44 12.37
CA LEU A 52 -2.30 12.65 10.95
C LEU A 52 -1.02 12.87 10.14
N LEU A 53 -1.08 12.63 8.84
CA LEU A 53 -0.01 13.04 7.93
C LEU A 53 -0.10 14.56 7.68
N LYS A 54 1.05 15.22 7.63
CA LYS A 54 1.15 16.68 7.44
C LYS A 54 0.48 17.16 6.15
N ASP A 55 0.57 16.34 5.08
CA ASP A 55 0.02 16.69 3.78
C ASP A 55 -1.41 16.20 3.57
N ASP A 56 -2.01 15.52 4.55
CA ASP A 56 -3.39 15.04 4.49
C ASP A 56 -4.37 16.13 4.91
N LEU A 57 -4.66 17.02 3.98
CA LEU A 57 -5.56 18.13 4.21
C LEU A 57 -7.01 17.68 4.46
N LEU A 58 -7.43 16.55 3.84
CA LEU A 58 -8.79 16.04 4.00
C LEU A 58 -9.06 15.63 5.45
N LEU A 59 -8.23 14.74 5.98
CA LEU A 59 -8.37 14.26 7.36
C LEU A 59 -8.20 15.39 8.38
N LYS A 60 -7.30 16.31 8.11
CA LYS A 60 -7.10 17.49 8.96
C LYS A 60 -8.37 18.35 9.03
N TRP A 61 -8.98 18.64 7.90
CA TRP A 61 -10.24 19.40 7.87
C TRP A 61 -11.39 18.62 8.46
N TYR A 62 -11.44 17.30 8.21
CA TYR A 62 -12.45 16.43 8.80
C TYR A 62 -12.41 16.48 10.33
N VAL A 63 -11.23 16.31 10.94
CA VAL A 63 -11.08 16.38 12.40
C VAL A 63 -11.44 17.77 12.91
N SER A 64 -10.89 18.82 12.31
CA SER A 64 -11.14 20.20 12.77
C SER A 64 -12.61 20.59 12.71
N TYR A 65 -13.38 20.00 11.80
CA TYR A 65 -14.80 20.30 11.63
C TYR A 65 -15.70 19.38 12.46
N CYS A 66 -15.47 18.07 12.43
CA CYS A 66 -16.35 17.09 13.09
C CYS A 66 -15.98 16.87 14.56
N TYR A 67 -14.71 17.06 14.92
CA TYR A 67 -14.17 16.82 16.26
C TYR A 67 -13.28 17.98 16.71
N PRO A 68 -13.83 19.19 16.91
CA PRO A 68 -13.04 20.40 17.20
C PRO A 68 -12.27 20.33 18.52
N ASP A 69 -12.69 19.44 19.44
CA ASP A 69 -12.02 19.23 20.73
C ASP A 69 -10.82 18.27 20.64
N TRP A 70 -10.59 17.66 19.47
CA TRP A 70 -9.46 16.76 19.28
C TRP A 70 -8.18 17.54 18.97
N ASN A 71 -7.06 17.05 19.53
CA ASN A 71 -5.75 17.62 19.28
C ASN A 71 -5.08 16.92 18.10
N ILE A 72 -4.72 17.64 17.06
CA ILE A 72 -4.06 17.09 15.86
C ILE A 72 -2.55 17.14 16.05
N VAL A 73 -1.87 16.00 15.88
CA VAL A 73 -0.42 15.88 15.81
C VAL A 73 -0.01 15.42 14.41
N GLU A 74 0.80 16.24 13.74
CA GLU A 74 1.19 16.03 12.35
C GLU A 74 2.52 15.28 12.25
N TYR A 75 2.57 14.24 11.38
CA TYR A 75 3.74 13.43 11.11
C TYR A 75 4.15 13.53 9.64
N ASN A 76 5.44 13.38 9.37
CA ASN A 76 5.98 13.40 8.00
C ASN A 76 5.82 12.05 7.29
N SER A 77 5.59 10.96 8.02
CA SER A 77 5.39 9.63 7.45
C SER A 77 4.31 8.84 8.19
N LEU A 78 3.62 7.97 7.47
CA LEU A 78 2.62 7.06 8.06
C LEU A 78 3.26 6.14 9.12
N LYS A 79 4.51 5.71 8.89
CA LYS A 79 5.24 4.86 9.82
C LYS A 79 5.48 5.54 11.17
N ASP A 80 5.79 6.84 11.17
CA ASP A 80 6.01 7.60 12.41
C ASP A 80 4.67 7.84 13.14
N ALA A 81 3.61 8.15 12.41
CA ALA A 81 2.26 8.29 12.95
C ALA A 81 1.76 6.99 13.60
N GLU A 82 1.96 5.84 12.91
CA GLU A 82 1.63 4.52 13.47
C GLU A 82 2.48 4.18 14.70
N ALA A 83 3.77 4.50 14.71
CA ALA A 83 4.63 4.26 15.84
C ALA A 83 4.20 5.07 17.08
N ALA A 84 3.84 6.34 16.89
CA ALA A 84 3.34 7.23 17.94
C ALA A 84 1.99 6.74 18.50
N MET A 85 1.07 6.29 17.66
CA MET A 85 -0.18 5.68 18.10
C MET A 85 0.07 4.37 18.87
N ARG A 86 0.98 3.50 18.39
CA ARG A 86 1.31 2.22 19.05
C ARG A 86 2.02 2.42 20.39
N SER A 87 2.81 3.48 20.56
CA SER A 87 3.48 3.82 21.82
C SER A 87 2.55 4.46 22.86
N GLY A 88 1.35 4.90 22.43
CA GLY A 88 0.40 5.63 23.28
C GLY A 88 0.72 7.12 23.38
N GLU A 89 1.58 7.66 22.52
CA GLU A 89 1.84 9.11 22.42
C GLU A 89 0.61 9.82 21.85
N ASN A 90 -0.11 9.16 20.93
CA ASN A 90 -1.40 9.59 20.43
C ASN A 90 -2.47 8.54 20.71
N ASP A 91 -3.70 8.99 20.93
CA ASP A 91 -4.83 8.10 21.25
C ASP A 91 -5.25 7.29 20.02
N CYS A 92 -5.19 7.86 18.83
CA CYS A 92 -5.55 7.18 17.61
C CYS A 92 -4.83 7.73 16.38
N LEU A 93 -4.91 6.95 15.30
CA LEU A 93 -4.65 7.32 13.93
C LEU A 93 -5.97 7.28 13.17
N LEU A 94 -6.26 8.27 12.32
CA LEU A 94 -7.42 8.20 11.42
C LEU A 94 -7.07 7.45 10.13
N ALA A 95 -8.04 6.68 9.68
CA ALA A 95 -7.99 5.96 8.41
C ALA A 95 -9.36 6.01 7.72
N GLU A 96 -9.36 6.06 6.41
CA GLU A 96 -10.58 5.84 5.62
C GLU A 96 -11.01 4.37 5.70
N SER A 97 -12.30 4.11 5.49
CA SER A 97 -12.85 2.74 5.60
C SER A 97 -12.14 1.71 4.73
N GLY A 98 -11.66 2.09 3.55
CA GLY A 98 -10.88 1.24 2.65
C GLY A 98 -9.52 0.84 3.24
N GLU A 99 -8.91 1.71 4.01
CA GLU A 99 -7.60 1.47 4.63
C GLU A 99 -7.66 0.66 5.93
N VAL A 100 -8.83 0.61 6.58
CA VAL A 100 -9.01 -0.11 7.86
C VAL A 100 -8.64 -1.58 7.75
N ALA A 101 -8.78 -2.19 6.56
CA ALA A 101 -8.42 -3.58 6.32
C ALA A 101 -6.94 -3.88 6.67
N LYS A 102 -6.03 -2.93 6.44
CA LYS A 102 -4.60 -3.05 6.74
C LYS A 102 -4.33 -3.25 8.24
N TYR A 103 -5.20 -2.71 9.10
CA TYR A 103 -5.05 -2.74 10.56
C TYR A 103 -5.78 -3.90 11.22
N ARG A 104 -6.74 -4.55 10.52
CA ARG A 104 -7.53 -5.66 11.07
C ARG A 104 -6.72 -6.92 11.36
N GLU A 105 -5.60 -7.11 10.68
CA GLU A 105 -4.73 -8.27 10.86
C GLU A 105 -3.91 -8.17 12.17
N ASP A 106 -3.65 -6.97 12.66
CA ASP A 106 -2.97 -6.78 13.94
C ASP A 106 -3.98 -6.78 15.10
N LYS A 107 -4.09 -7.93 15.77
CA LYS A 107 -5.00 -8.13 16.92
C LYS A 107 -4.75 -7.18 18.10
N ARG A 108 -3.65 -6.43 18.08
CA ARG A 108 -3.33 -5.44 19.13
C ARG A 108 -3.95 -4.08 18.83
N LEU A 109 -4.55 -3.92 17.64
CA LEU A 109 -5.18 -2.69 17.21
C LEU A 109 -6.69 -2.86 17.20
N LEU A 110 -7.38 -1.83 17.67
CA LEU A 110 -8.82 -1.68 17.60
C LEU A 110 -9.13 -0.63 16.52
N SER A 111 -10.05 -0.95 15.63
CA SER A 111 -10.57 0.02 14.66
C SER A 111 -12.03 0.31 14.97
N VAL A 112 -12.33 1.56 15.24
CA VAL A 112 -13.68 2.03 15.59
C VAL A 112 -14.14 3.00 14.52
N PHE A 113 -15.22 2.68 13.82
CA PHE A 113 -15.83 3.62 12.89
C PHE A 113 -16.44 4.81 13.63
N LEU A 114 -16.15 6.00 13.14
CA LEU A 114 -16.67 7.24 13.68
C LEU A 114 -18.11 7.48 13.23
N THR A 115 -18.87 8.23 14.03
CA THR A 115 -20.28 8.50 13.73
C THR A 115 -20.45 9.58 12.66
N GLN A 116 -19.47 10.43 12.46
CA GLN A 116 -19.49 11.48 11.46
C GLN A 116 -18.85 11.00 10.15
N ASP A 117 -19.58 11.15 9.06
CA ASP A 117 -19.07 10.81 7.72
C ASP A 117 -18.26 11.98 7.13
N GLY A 118 -17.21 11.66 6.38
CA GLY A 118 -16.46 12.62 5.59
C GLY A 118 -17.06 12.77 4.19
N ASN A 119 -17.65 13.92 3.88
CA ASN A 119 -18.13 14.22 2.54
C ASN A 119 -17.02 14.86 1.70
N VAL A 120 -16.89 14.38 0.46
CA VAL A 120 -15.86 14.81 -0.49
C VAL A 120 -16.50 15.37 -1.76
N SER A 121 -15.93 16.44 -2.27
CA SER A 121 -16.41 17.16 -3.46
C SER A 121 -15.25 17.55 -4.38
N PHE A 122 -15.59 18.04 -5.56
CA PHE A 122 -14.67 18.83 -6.36
C PHE A 122 -14.67 20.27 -5.87
N ALA A 123 -13.48 20.88 -5.85
CA ALA A 123 -13.32 22.32 -5.63
C ALA A 123 -12.85 22.96 -6.95
N VAL A 124 -13.50 24.03 -7.35
CA VAL A 124 -13.23 24.79 -8.57
C VAL A 124 -12.96 26.24 -8.18
N ALA A 125 -12.06 26.91 -8.88
CA ALA A 125 -11.77 28.33 -8.63
C ALA A 125 -13.05 29.16 -8.71
N ARG A 126 -13.21 30.10 -7.76
CA ARG A 126 -14.36 31.02 -7.75
C ARG A 126 -14.37 31.83 -9.04
N GLY A 127 -15.49 31.80 -9.74
CA GLY A 127 -15.69 32.48 -11.04
C GLY A 127 -15.83 31.55 -12.23
N ASP A 128 -15.40 30.30 -12.13
CA ASP A 128 -15.64 29.31 -13.19
C ASP A 128 -16.99 28.60 -13.02
N VAL A 129 -18.06 29.40 -13.19
CA VAL A 129 -19.45 28.93 -13.07
C VAL A 129 -19.78 27.87 -14.14
N THR A 130 -19.13 27.96 -15.29
CA THR A 130 -19.35 27.02 -16.40
C THR A 130 -18.86 25.62 -16.05
N LEU A 131 -17.62 25.49 -15.57
CA LEU A 131 -17.04 24.21 -15.15
C LEU A 131 -17.85 23.61 -14.00
N MET A 132 -18.21 24.42 -13.00
CA MET A 132 -19.01 23.96 -11.86
C MET A 132 -20.39 23.45 -12.32
N SER A 133 -21.04 24.16 -13.27
CA SER A 133 -22.34 23.72 -13.80
C SER A 133 -22.23 22.38 -14.55
N ILE A 134 -21.18 22.20 -15.36
CA ILE A 134 -20.90 20.94 -16.07
C ILE A 134 -20.67 19.79 -15.06
N LEU A 135 -19.81 20.01 -14.07
CA LEU A 135 -19.52 19.04 -13.03
C LEU A 135 -20.79 18.59 -12.28
N ASN A 136 -21.57 19.54 -11.77
CA ASN A 136 -22.80 19.23 -11.04
C ASN A 136 -23.83 18.50 -11.90
N LYS A 137 -23.93 18.87 -13.19
CA LYS A 137 -24.82 18.18 -14.12
C LYS A 137 -24.35 16.76 -14.40
N THR A 138 -23.05 16.55 -14.58
CA THR A 138 -22.45 15.23 -14.79
C THR A 138 -22.64 14.35 -13.54
N LEU A 139 -22.33 14.86 -12.34
CA LEU A 139 -22.50 14.12 -11.09
C LEU A 139 -23.93 13.62 -10.88
N ARG A 140 -24.94 14.40 -11.28
CA ARG A 140 -26.36 13.97 -11.20
C ARG A 140 -26.71 12.82 -12.15
N THR A 141 -25.92 12.59 -13.20
CA THR A 141 -26.15 11.50 -14.17
C THR A 141 -25.45 10.20 -13.77
N ILE A 142 -24.50 10.27 -12.84
CA ILE A 142 -23.76 9.10 -12.37
C ILE A 142 -24.49 8.51 -11.16
N PRO A 143 -24.88 7.22 -11.20
CA PRO A 143 -25.46 6.56 -10.03
C PRO A 143 -24.49 6.55 -8.85
N ALA A 144 -24.99 6.83 -7.64
CA ALA A 144 -24.17 6.85 -6.43
C ALA A 144 -23.41 5.51 -6.20
N SER A 145 -24.06 4.39 -6.54
CA SER A 145 -23.44 3.05 -6.45
C SER A 145 -22.21 2.88 -7.36
N MET A 146 -22.15 3.61 -8.47
CA MET A 146 -20.99 3.57 -9.36
C MET A 146 -19.82 4.35 -8.77
N LEU A 147 -20.08 5.48 -8.13
CA LEU A 147 -19.07 6.28 -7.45
C LEU A 147 -18.49 5.56 -6.24
N THR A 148 -19.35 5.01 -5.38
CA THR A 148 -18.92 4.27 -4.18
C THR A 148 -18.26 2.93 -4.52
N GLY A 149 -18.63 2.29 -5.64
CA GLY A 149 -18.01 1.03 -6.07
C GLY A 149 -16.68 1.20 -6.81
N ALA A 150 -16.42 2.37 -7.39
CA ALA A 150 -15.17 2.65 -8.10
C ALA A 150 -13.97 2.87 -7.15
N LEU A 151 -14.21 3.43 -5.96
CA LEU A 151 -13.16 3.74 -5.00
C LEU A 151 -12.39 2.49 -4.53
N PRO A 152 -13.02 1.42 -4.03
CA PRO A 152 -12.32 0.20 -3.63
C PRO A 152 -11.57 -0.47 -4.79
N MET A 153 -12.10 -0.39 -6.01
CA MET A 153 -11.41 -0.93 -7.21
C MET A 153 -10.16 -0.11 -7.55
N TYR A 154 -10.22 1.21 -7.38
CA TYR A 154 -9.07 2.09 -7.60
C TYR A 154 -8.00 1.89 -6.52
N GLU A 155 -8.38 1.83 -5.26
CA GLU A 155 -7.48 1.57 -4.13
C GLU A 155 -6.80 0.20 -4.28
N ALA A 156 -7.54 -0.87 -4.61
CA ALA A 156 -6.99 -2.18 -4.89
C ALA A 156 -6.00 -2.17 -6.08
N SER A 157 -6.20 -1.27 -7.06
CA SER A 157 -5.28 -1.11 -8.19
C SER A 157 -4.00 -0.34 -7.84
N LEU A 158 -4.03 0.47 -6.80
CA LEU A 158 -2.87 1.21 -6.28
C LEU A 158 -1.99 0.36 -5.35
N GLU A 159 -2.54 -0.69 -4.75
CA GLU A 159 -1.74 -1.70 -4.04
C GLU A 159 -0.85 -2.46 -5.03
N LYS A 160 0.25 -1.83 -5.42
CA LYS A 160 1.33 -2.54 -6.11
C LYS A 160 1.93 -3.52 -5.12
N VAL A 161 1.48 -4.77 -5.18
CA VAL A 161 2.14 -5.87 -4.48
C VAL A 161 3.59 -5.92 -4.99
N THR A 162 4.52 -5.42 -4.20
CA THR A 162 5.93 -5.49 -4.55
C THR A 162 6.43 -6.92 -4.30
N VAL A 163 7.48 -7.33 -5.01
CA VAL A 163 8.13 -8.63 -4.75
C VAL A 163 8.57 -8.73 -3.28
N THR A 164 8.90 -7.60 -2.67
CA THR A 164 9.29 -7.53 -1.26
C THR A 164 8.12 -7.86 -0.32
N ASP A 165 6.93 -7.40 -0.64
CA ASP A 165 5.72 -7.67 0.16
C ASP A 165 5.32 -9.13 0.01
N PHE A 166 5.33 -9.67 -1.22
CA PHE A 166 5.10 -11.09 -1.47
C PHE A 166 6.07 -11.99 -0.68
N VAL A 167 7.35 -11.63 -0.62
CA VAL A 167 8.37 -12.40 0.13
C VAL A 167 8.13 -12.31 1.64
N LYS A 168 7.71 -11.16 2.16
CA LYS A 168 7.39 -10.99 3.59
C LYS A 168 6.17 -11.80 3.99
N ASP A 169 5.10 -11.71 3.20
CA ASP A 169 3.82 -12.35 3.51
C ASP A 169 3.88 -13.88 3.30
N ASN A 170 4.74 -14.33 2.38
CA ASN A 170 4.90 -15.74 2.04
C ASN A 170 6.33 -16.25 2.29
N PHE A 171 6.95 -15.83 3.41
CA PHE A 171 8.34 -16.14 3.73
C PHE A 171 8.67 -17.65 3.64
N LEU A 172 7.78 -18.51 4.11
CA LEU A 172 7.96 -19.97 4.03
C LEU A 172 7.98 -20.45 2.56
N VAL A 173 7.04 -19.97 1.75
CA VAL A 173 6.96 -20.37 0.33
C VAL A 173 8.17 -19.86 -0.45
N ALA A 174 8.56 -18.59 -0.22
CA ALA A 174 9.74 -18.00 -0.82
C ALA A 174 11.03 -18.74 -0.44
N SER A 175 11.16 -19.14 0.84
CA SER A 175 12.29 -19.92 1.34
C SER A 175 12.37 -21.31 0.70
N VAL A 176 11.25 -22.01 0.57
CA VAL A 176 11.18 -23.33 -0.09
C VAL A 176 11.56 -23.22 -1.56
N MET A 177 11.04 -22.21 -2.26
CA MET A 177 11.42 -21.96 -3.67
C MET A 177 12.92 -21.72 -3.81
N LEU A 178 13.52 -20.93 -2.93
CA LEU A 178 14.94 -20.62 -2.94
C LEU A 178 15.78 -21.88 -2.71
N ILE A 179 15.43 -22.70 -1.71
CA ILE A 179 16.13 -23.93 -1.37
C ILE A 179 16.03 -24.93 -2.53
N THR A 180 14.87 -25.09 -3.16
CA THR A 180 14.69 -25.99 -4.31
C THR A 180 15.49 -25.53 -5.51
N PHE A 181 15.55 -24.22 -5.77
CA PHE A 181 16.34 -23.65 -6.86
C PHE A 181 17.84 -23.90 -6.66
N PHE A 182 18.37 -23.61 -5.48
CA PHE A 182 19.79 -23.87 -5.17
C PHE A 182 20.10 -25.38 -5.15
N GLY A 183 19.18 -26.20 -4.65
CA GLY A 183 19.31 -27.66 -4.67
C GLY A 183 19.43 -28.23 -6.11
N MET A 184 18.63 -27.68 -7.04
CA MET A 184 18.68 -28.05 -8.45
C MET A 184 20.03 -27.68 -9.09
N ILE A 185 20.52 -26.46 -8.83
CA ILE A 185 21.84 -26.01 -9.31
C ILE A 185 22.94 -26.93 -8.78
N LEU A 186 22.92 -27.25 -7.48
CA LEU A 186 23.90 -28.16 -6.87
C LEU A 186 23.88 -29.54 -7.49
N ALA A 187 22.69 -30.09 -7.74
CA ALA A 187 22.52 -31.38 -8.39
C ALA A 187 23.13 -31.40 -9.82
N VAL A 188 22.88 -30.33 -10.61
CA VAL A 188 23.46 -30.21 -11.95
C VAL A 188 25.00 -30.16 -11.89
N ILE A 189 25.55 -29.38 -10.95
CA ILE A 189 27.01 -29.29 -10.75
C ILE A 189 27.60 -30.66 -10.37
N LEU A 190 26.97 -31.36 -9.42
CA LEU A 190 27.44 -32.71 -9.00
C LEU A 190 27.39 -33.72 -10.13
N VAL A 191 26.32 -33.72 -10.91
CA VAL A 191 26.20 -34.60 -12.10
C VAL A 191 27.28 -34.24 -13.13
N SER A 192 27.49 -32.98 -13.40
CA SER A 192 28.54 -32.50 -14.31
C SER A 192 29.94 -32.94 -13.85
N LEU A 193 30.26 -32.76 -12.57
CA LEU A 193 31.53 -33.19 -11.98
C LEU A 193 31.73 -34.71 -12.04
N ARG A 194 30.68 -35.51 -11.77
CA ARG A 194 30.74 -36.96 -11.91
C ARG A 194 30.98 -37.38 -13.34
N ARG A 195 30.30 -36.80 -14.32
CA ARG A 195 30.51 -37.07 -15.75
C ARG A 195 31.95 -36.73 -16.19
N SER A 196 32.48 -35.60 -15.75
CA SER A 196 33.83 -35.17 -16.04
C SER A 196 34.87 -36.15 -15.47
N ARG A 197 34.70 -36.62 -14.22
CA ARG A 197 35.60 -37.61 -13.60
C ARG A 197 35.57 -38.96 -14.31
N ILE A 198 34.38 -39.43 -14.72
CA ILE A 198 34.24 -40.69 -15.47
C ILE A 198 34.90 -40.54 -16.84
N ALA A 199 34.69 -39.43 -17.53
CA ALA A 199 35.32 -39.19 -18.83
C ALA A 199 36.85 -39.15 -18.72
N GLU A 200 37.41 -38.54 -17.67
CA GLU A 200 38.85 -38.50 -17.41
C GLU A 200 39.41 -39.90 -17.09
N ALA A 201 38.70 -40.70 -16.30
CA ALA A 201 39.10 -42.08 -16.01
C ALA A 201 39.14 -42.93 -17.28
N ASN A 202 38.08 -42.88 -18.11
CA ASN A 202 38.00 -43.59 -19.37
C ASN A 202 39.10 -43.15 -20.35
N ALA A 203 39.40 -41.86 -20.43
CA ALA A 203 40.50 -41.34 -21.26
C ALA A 203 41.89 -41.85 -20.79
N LYS A 204 42.12 -41.93 -19.47
CA LYS A 204 43.35 -42.52 -18.92
C LYS A 204 43.47 -44.01 -19.21
N GLU A 205 42.40 -44.76 -19.12
CA GLU A 205 42.40 -46.21 -19.48
C GLU A 205 42.66 -46.42 -20.97
N ALA A 206 42.00 -45.70 -21.85
CA ALA A 206 42.22 -45.73 -23.28
C ALA A 206 43.68 -45.41 -23.65
N ALA A 207 44.25 -44.40 -23.03
CA ALA A 207 45.67 -44.05 -23.20
C ALA A 207 46.64 -45.15 -22.73
N ARG A 208 46.30 -45.85 -21.61
CA ARG A 208 47.08 -46.99 -21.12
C ARG A 208 47.03 -48.19 -22.08
N GLN A 209 45.86 -48.48 -22.63
CA GLN A 209 45.69 -49.57 -23.61
C GLN A 209 46.43 -49.27 -24.91
N ALA A 210 46.36 -48.02 -25.41
CA ALA A 210 47.11 -47.62 -26.60
C ALA A 210 48.61 -47.75 -26.41
N ARG A 211 49.13 -47.35 -25.22
CA ARG A 211 50.56 -47.54 -24.91
C ARG A 211 51.00 -49.00 -24.88
N LYS A 212 50.16 -49.87 -24.27
CA LYS A 212 50.48 -51.35 -24.25
C LYS A 212 50.47 -51.97 -25.63
N LEU A 213 49.55 -51.53 -26.53
CA LEU A 213 49.48 -52.04 -27.90
C LEU A 213 50.70 -51.60 -28.73
N ASN A 214 51.10 -50.29 -28.58
CA ASN A 214 52.31 -49.77 -29.23
C ASN A 214 53.61 -50.52 -28.79
N GLN A 215 53.73 -50.85 -27.50
CA GLN A 215 54.87 -51.65 -27.02
C GLN A 215 54.91 -53.04 -27.66
N LYS A 216 53.76 -53.72 -27.71
CA LYS A 216 53.69 -55.05 -28.37
C LYS A 216 54.02 -54.97 -29.86
N LEU A 217 53.68 -53.89 -30.56
CA LEU A 217 54.03 -53.69 -31.97
C LEU A 217 55.53 -53.38 -32.19
N GLN A 218 56.24 -52.84 -31.18
CA GLN A 218 57.66 -52.59 -31.27
C GLN A 218 58.55 -53.86 -30.94
N GLU A 219 57.94 -54.82 -30.20
CA GLU A 219 58.65 -56.07 -29.82
C GLU A 219 58.43 -57.19 -30.83
N SER A 220 57.61 -57.01 -31.89
CA SER A 220 57.37 -57.98 -32.99
C SER A 220 58.16 -57.61 -34.24
#